data_018b2dbfeefe2bbac7c8baa6b6301212
#
_entry.id   018b2dbfeefe2bbac7c8baa6b6301212
#
_cell.length_a   1.000
_cell.length_b   1.000
_cell.length_c   1.000
_cell.angle_alpha   90.00
_cell.angle_beta   90.00
_cell.angle_gamma   90.00
#
_symmetry.space_group_name_H-M   'P 1'
#
loop_
_entity.id
_entity.type
_entity.pdbx_description
1 polymer ?
#
loop_
_entity_poly.entity_id
_entity_poly.type
_entity_poly.pdbx_seq_one_letter_code
_entity_poly.pdbx_strand_id
1 'polypeptide(L)'
;AASAVDTWRYEPIRPLHPARLRAVLDEQIESGRLGAVLRSSGICHLATRPAIAARWDQTGSRFSLSPLADDVHAAELPVPGTPGQDLVFFGLGLDRTGLAAALDAAALADAELIAGPAAWHGFEDPFPAW
;
A
#
# COMPACT_ATOMS: atom_id res chain seq x y z
N ALA A 1 11.81 5.12 30.15
CA ALA A 1 10.84 5.81 29.34
C ALA A 1 9.91 4.83 28.65
N ALA A 2 8.65 5.19 28.58
CA ALA A 2 7.69 4.38 27.88
C ALA A 2 8.11 4.26 26.41
N SER A 3 8.00 3.07 25.85
CA SER A 3 8.22 2.89 24.44
C SER A 3 7.14 3.65 23.69
N ALA A 4 7.54 4.69 22.98
CA ALA A 4 6.63 5.42 22.15
C ALA A 4 6.27 4.58 20.91
N VAL A 5 5.05 4.69 20.46
CA VAL A 5 4.64 4.11 19.20
C VAL A 5 5.31 4.89 18.06
N ASP A 6 6.05 4.19 17.22
CA ASP A 6 6.62 4.79 16.02
C ASP A 6 5.53 5.07 15.01
N THR A 7 5.67 6.16 14.29
CA THR A 7 4.79 6.53 13.18
C THR A 7 5.64 6.74 11.94
N TRP A 8 5.21 6.16 10.82
CA TRP A 8 5.90 6.31 9.55
C TRP A 8 4.89 6.43 8.42
N ARG A 9 5.13 7.37 7.52
CA ARG A 9 4.24 7.65 6.39
C ARG A 9 4.89 7.33 5.06
N TYR A 10 4.14 6.69 4.17
CA TYR A 10 4.58 6.27 2.85
C TYR A 10 3.72 6.95 1.78
N GLU A 11 4.34 7.79 0.95
CA GLU A 11 3.61 8.67 0.02
C GLU A 11 4.09 8.66 -1.44
N PRO A 12 4.78 7.64 -1.96
CA PRO A 12 5.22 7.69 -3.35
C PRO A 12 4.04 7.62 -4.32
N ILE A 13 4.28 8.07 -5.55
CA ILE A 13 3.22 8.18 -6.56
C ILE A 13 3.05 6.93 -7.42
N ARG A 14 3.93 5.94 -7.33
CA ARG A 14 3.85 4.74 -8.16
C ARG A 14 2.76 3.80 -7.68
N PRO A 15 1.97 3.21 -8.60
CA PRO A 15 1.04 2.15 -8.24
C PRO A 15 1.79 0.93 -7.70
N LEU A 16 1.12 0.15 -6.86
CA LEU A 16 1.67 -1.08 -6.31
C LEU A 16 1.27 -2.28 -7.17
N HIS A 17 2.21 -3.20 -7.36
CA HIS A 17 1.93 -4.48 -8.01
C HIS A 17 1.24 -5.39 -6.99
N PRO A 18 0.00 -5.85 -7.25
CA PRO A 18 -0.77 -6.57 -6.22
C PRO A 18 -0.09 -7.83 -5.68
N ALA A 19 0.48 -8.66 -6.54
CA ALA A 19 1.13 -9.89 -6.09
C ALA A 19 2.37 -9.61 -5.24
N ARG A 20 3.16 -8.61 -5.61
CA ARG A 20 4.33 -8.22 -4.81
C ARG A 20 3.93 -7.62 -3.48
N LEU A 21 2.87 -6.82 -3.47
CA LEU A 21 2.33 -6.26 -2.23
C LEU A 21 1.86 -7.38 -1.30
N ARG A 22 1.16 -8.38 -1.83
CA ARG A 22 0.71 -9.52 -1.03
C ARG A 22 1.89 -10.25 -0.38
N ALA A 23 2.95 -10.45 -1.12
CA ALA A 23 4.16 -11.07 -0.60
C ALA A 23 4.80 -10.24 0.52
N VAL A 24 4.86 -8.92 0.37
CA VAL A 24 5.37 -8.01 1.40
C VAL A 24 4.54 -8.10 2.68
N LEU A 25 3.22 -8.10 2.55
CA LEU A 25 2.31 -8.21 3.69
C LEU A 25 2.50 -9.53 4.44
N ASP A 26 2.54 -10.63 3.72
CA ASP A 26 2.59 -11.95 4.33
C ASP A 26 3.98 -12.29 4.89
N GLU A 27 5.03 -11.96 4.15
CA GLU A 27 6.38 -12.43 4.45
C GLU A 27 7.21 -11.44 5.27
N GLN A 28 6.91 -10.15 5.20
CA GLN A 28 7.73 -9.13 5.83
C GLN A 28 7.00 -8.35 6.91
N ILE A 29 5.77 -7.97 6.70
CA ILE A 29 5.01 -7.19 7.68
C ILE A 29 4.41 -8.09 8.75
N GLU A 30 3.66 -9.10 8.38
CA GLU A 30 3.03 -10.02 9.32
C GLU A 30 4.07 -10.80 10.13
N SER A 31 5.20 -11.14 9.54
CA SER A 31 6.27 -11.87 10.21
C SER A 31 7.00 -11.08 11.30
N GLY A 32 6.86 -9.76 11.31
CA GLY A 32 7.58 -8.89 12.23
C GLY A 32 9.01 -8.55 11.82
N ARG A 33 9.44 -8.92 10.62
CA ARG A 33 10.79 -8.59 10.14
C ARG A 33 11.10 -7.12 10.10
N LEU A 34 10.08 -6.31 9.87
CA LEU A 34 10.22 -4.86 9.72
C LEU A 34 9.80 -4.12 10.99
N GLY A 35 9.77 -4.81 12.12
CA GLY A 35 9.29 -4.31 13.39
C GLY A 35 7.87 -4.77 13.66
N ALA A 36 7.35 -4.42 14.81
CA ALA A 36 5.98 -4.76 15.19
C ALA A 36 5.02 -3.72 14.60
N VAL A 37 4.52 -3.98 13.41
CA VAL A 37 3.51 -3.13 12.78
C VAL A 37 2.18 -3.42 13.43
N LEU A 38 1.73 -2.54 14.30
CA LEU A 38 0.48 -2.70 15.05
C LEU A 38 -0.73 -2.33 14.22
N ARG A 39 -0.60 -1.28 13.44
CA ARG A 39 -1.67 -0.78 12.59
C ARG A 39 -1.09 -0.01 11.40
N SER A 40 -1.79 -0.10 10.27
CA SER A 40 -1.54 0.80 9.15
C SER A 40 -2.87 1.14 8.47
N SER A 41 -2.95 2.32 7.89
CA SER A 41 -4.17 2.79 7.26
C SER A 41 -3.87 3.84 6.21
N GLY A 42 -4.79 4.04 5.30
CA GLY A 42 -4.70 5.10 4.31
C GLY A 42 -5.26 4.73 2.96
N ILE A 43 -4.70 5.33 1.94
CA ILE A 43 -5.16 5.21 0.56
C ILE A 43 -4.08 4.52 -0.26
N CYS A 44 -4.50 3.56 -1.07
CA CYS A 44 -3.63 2.73 -1.90
C CYS A 44 -4.17 2.67 -3.32
N HIS A 45 -3.27 2.65 -4.29
CA HIS A 45 -3.60 2.37 -5.69
C HIS A 45 -2.85 1.12 -6.15
N LEU A 46 -3.61 0.14 -6.63
CA LEU A 46 -3.07 -1.06 -7.25
C LEU A 46 -2.96 -0.86 -8.76
N ALA A 47 -1.89 -1.38 -9.35
CA ALA A 47 -1.67 -1.24 -10.79
C ALA A 47 -2.79 -1.87 -11.62
N THR A 48 -3.36 -2.99 -11.14
CA THR A 48 -4.47 -3.69 -11.81
C THR A 48 -5.78 -2.94 -11.72
N ARG A 49 -5.89 -1.93 -10.86
CA ARG A 49 -7.11 -1.16 -10.61
C ARG A 49 -6.78 0.34 -10.57
N PRO A 50 -6.20 0.87 -11.67
CA PRO A 50 -5.61 2.22 -11.63
C PRO A 50 -6.63 3.34 -11.46
N ALA A 51 -7.89 3.10 -11.82
CA ALA A 51 -8.95 4.10 -11.70
C ALA A 51 -9.63 4.11 -10.33
N ILE A 52 -9.29 3.16 -9.45
CA ILE A 52 -10.00 2.96 -8.19
C ILE A 52 -9.02 3.14 -7.02
N ALA A 53 -9.25 4.18 -6.23
CA ALA A 53 -8.53 4.33 -4.97
C ALA A 53 -9.08 3.31 -3.97
N ALA A 54 -8.19 2.68 -3.23
CA ALA A 54 -8.54 1.70 -2.22
C ALA A 54 -8.27 2.22 -0.82
N ARG A 55 -9.13 1.88 0.11
CA ARG A 55 -8.88 2.07 1.53
C ARG A 55 -8.07 0.89 2.06
N TRP A 56 -6.91 1.17 2.58
CA TRP A 56 -6.03 0.21 3.24
C TRP A 56 -6.31 0.26 4.73
N ASP A 57 -6.57 -0.89 5.33
CA ASP A 57 -6.78 -1.00 6.77
C ASP A 57 -6.16 -2.29 7.27
N GLN A 58 -5.17 -2.17 8.14
CA GLN A 58 -4.49 -3.30 8.74
C GLN A 58 -4.41 -3.09 10.25
N THR A 59 -4.81 -4.12 11.00
CA THR A 59 -4.70 -4.15 12.47
C THR A 59 -4.24 -5.55 12.87
N GLY A 60 -3.03 -5.63 13.40
CA GLY A 60 -2.43 -6.93 13.73
C GLY A 60 -2.29 -7.78 12.46
N SER A 61 -2.82 -8.99 12.47
CA SER A 61 -2.80 -9.90 11.31
C SER A 61 -3.97 -9.69 10.36
N ARG A 62 -4.90 -8.79 10.67
CA ARG A 62 -6.03 -8.49 9.81
C ARG A 62 -5.67 -7.42 8.81
N PHE A 63 -5.98 -7.68 7.55
CA PHE A 63 -5.74 -6.75 6.47
C PHE A 63 -6.94 -6.70 5.54
N SER A 64 -7.36 -5.51 5.16
CA SER A 64 -8.41 -5.34 4.16
C SER A 64 -8.09 -4.22 3.18
N LEU A 65 -8.49 -4.43 1.95
CA LEU A 65 -8.55 -3.40 0.91
C LEU A 65 -9.98 -3.34 0.42
N SER A 66 -10.55 -2.14 0.38
CA SER A 66 -11.89 -1.92 -0.13
C SER A 66 -11.89 -0.66 -1.00
N PRO A 67 -12.77 -0.58 -2.00
CA PRO A 67 -12.83 0.62 -2.82
C PRO A 67 -13.29 1.80 -1.99
N LEU A 68 -12.74 2.98 -2.28
CA LEU A 68 -13.30 4.23 -1.77
C LEU A 68 -14.61 4.47 -2.53
N ALA A 69 -15.69 4.43 -1.80
CA ALA A 69 -17.00 4.16 -2.39
C ALA A 69 -17.69 5.36 -3.01
N ASP A 70 -17.20 6.58 -2.84
CA ASP A 70 -17.97 7.73 -3.28
C ASP A 70 -17.13 9.00 -3.40
N ASP A 71 -17.81 10.05 -3.87
CA ASP A 71 -17.21 11.34 -4.12
C ASP A 71 -16.68 12.05 -2.88
N VAL A 72 -17.16 11.69 -1.71
CA VAL A 72 -16.70 12.30 -0.45
C VAL A 72 -15.24 11.95 -0.21
N HIS A 73 -14.89 10.67 -0.41
CA HIS A 73 -13.50 10.23 -0.24
C HIS A 73 -12.62 10.68 -1.40
N ALA A 74 -13.17 10.71 -2.61
CA ALA A 74 -12.44 11.18 -3.77
C ALA A 74 -12.01 12.65 -3.59
N ALA A 75 -12.81 13.45 -2.92
CA ALA A 75 -12.51 14.85 -2.64
C ALA A 75 -11.35 15.03 -1.65
N GLU A 76 -11.00 14.01 -0.90
CA GLU A 76 -9.86 14.02 0.02
C GLU A 76 -8.52 13.75 -0.68
N LEU A 77 -8.55 13.29 -1.92
CA LEU A 77 -7.33 13.04 -2.68
C LEU A 77 -6.74 14.39 -3.15
N PRO A 78 -5.41 14.55 -3.06
CA PRO A 78 -4.77 15.80 -3.46
C PRO A 78 -5.06 16.19 -4.91
N VAL A 79 -5.06 15.21 -5.80
CA VAL A 79 -5.41 15.37 -7.21
C VAL A 79 -6.26 14.19 -7.63
N PRO A 80 -7.51 14.40 -8.08
CA PRO A 80 -8.36 13.31 -8.54
C PRO A 80 -7.70 12.49 -9.63
N GLY A 81 -7.72 11.18 -9.48
CA GLY A 81 -7.14 10.27 -10.46
C GLY A 81 -5.62 10.08 -10.37
N THR A 82 -4.94 10.74 -9.45
CA THR A 82 -3.50 10.53 -9.24
C THR A 82 -3.26 9.18 -8.57
N PRO A 83 -2.43 8.29 -9.16
CA PRO A 83 -2.22 6.94 -8.62
C PRO A 83 -1.19 6.92 -7.49
N GLY A 84 -1.37 7.77 -6.49
CA GLY A 84 -0.46 7.85 -5.36
C GLY A 84 -0.81 6.92 -4.22
N GLN A 85 0.14 6.75 -3.31
CA GLN A 85 -0.04 6.04 -2.06
C GLN A 85 -0.01 7.06 -0.93
N ASP A 86 -0.84 6.85 0.08
CA ASP A 86 -0.80 7.64 1.30
C ASP A 86 -1.12 6.70 2.47
N LEU A 87 -0.07 6.04 2.97
CA LEU A 87 -0.19 5.02 4.01
C LEU A 87 0.54 5.48 5.26
N VAL A 88 -0.07 5.30 6.41
CA VAL A 88 0.53 5.59 7.71
C VAL A 88 0.65 4.28 8.48
N PHE A 89 1.84 4.03 9.01
CA PHE A 89 2.18 2.84 9.80
C PHE A 89 2.45 3.23 11.24
N PHE A 90 1.86 2.50 12.16
CA PHE A 90 2.05 2.66 13.60
C PHE A 90 2.59 1.37 14.18
N GLY A 91 3.62 1.44 14.97
CA GLY A 91 4.17 0.23 15.55
C GLY A 91 5.30 0.47 16.53
N LEU A 92 5.95 -0.61 16.93
CA LEU A 92 7.06 -0.61 17.86
C LEU A 92 8.32 -1.11 17.16
N GLY A 93 9.40 -0.32 17.26
CA GLY A 93 10.65 -0.69 16.63
C GLY A 93 10.56 -0.82 15.12
N LEU A 94 9.83 0.07 14.45
CA LEU A 94 9.66 0.01 13.00
C LEU A 94 10.99 0.20 12.29
N ASP A 95 11.29 -0.71 11.38
CA ASP A 95 12.41 -0.58 10.44
C ASP A 95 11.94 0.25 9.25
N ARG A 96 12.07 1.56 9.37
CA ARG A 96 11.60 2.52 8.36
C ARG A 96 12.29 2.31 7.02
N THR A 97 13.58 2.08 7.03
CA THR A 97 14.35 1.83 5.81
C THR A 97 13.91 0.53 5.15
N GLY A 98 13.71 -0.53 5.94
CA GLY A 98 13.23 -1.82 5.45
C GLY A 98 11.80 -1.73 4.90
N LEU A 99 10.91 -1.02 5.58
CA LEU A 99 9.54 -0.79 5.12
C LEU A 99 9.53 -0.06 3.78
N ALA A 100 10.30 1.02 3.66
CA ALA A 100 10.40 1.77 2.41
C ALA A 100 10.94 0.89 1.28
N ALA A 101 11.99 0.13 1.54
CA ALA A 101 12.58 -0.75 0.53
C ALA A 101 11.60 -1.85 0.08
N ALA A 102 10.87 -2.45 1.04
CA ALA A 102 9.90 -3.50 0.73
C ALA A 102 8.74 -2.98 -0.12
N LEU A 103 8.18 -1.85 0.26
CA LEU A 103 7.06 -1.25 -0.48
C LEU A 103 7.52 -0.70 -1.84
N ASP A 104 8.71 -0.11 -1.92
CA ASP A 104 9.26 0.34 -3.19
C ASP A 104 9.52 -0.83 -4.15
N ALA A 105 9.93 -1.97 -3.62
CA ALA A 105 10.09 -3.19 -4.42
C ALA A 105 8.75 -3.74 -4.92
N ALA A 106 7.66 -3.49 -4.19
CA ALA A 106 6.32 -3.87 -4.59
C ALA A 106 5.70 -2.86 -5.57
N ALA A 107 6.23 -1.64 -5.64
CA ALA A 107 5.78 -0.63 -6.61
C ALA A 107 6.26 -0.99 -8.01
N LEU A 108 5.59 -0.45 -9.02
CA LEU A 108 5.96 -0.71 -10.41
C LEU A 108 7.38 -0.20 -10.71
N ALA A 109 8.15 -1.03 -11.40
CA ALA A 109 9.45 -0.65 -11.93
C ALA A 109 9.30 0.32 -13.11
N ASP A 110 10.39 1.00 -13.48
CA ASP A 110 10.36 1.97 -14.58
C ASP A 110 9.81 1.37 -15.88
N ALA A 111 10.25 0.16 -16.24
CA ALA A 111 9.74 -0.51 -17.44
C ALA A 111 8.25 -0.82 -17.37
N GLU A 112 7.74 -1.16 -16.21
CA GLU A 112 6.32 -1.43 -16.00
C GLU A 112 5.50 -0.14 -16.11
N LEU A 113 6.00 0.96 -15.57
CA LEU A 113 5.35 2.27 -15.72
C LEU A 113 5.26 2.68 -17.18
N ILE A 114 6.35 2.51 -17.93
CA ILE A 114 6.43 2.86 -19.35
C ILE A 114 5.47 2.01 -20.16
N ALA A 115 5.31 0.74 -19.81
CA ALA A 115 4.39 -0.16 -20.52
C ALA A 115 2.93 0.28 -20.44
N GLY A 116 2.56 0.94 -19.35
CA GLY A 116 1.26 1.57 -19.19
C GLY A 116 0.13 0.65 -18.70
N PRO A 117 -1.05 1.23 -18.42
CA PRO A 117 -2.17 0.51 -17.80
C PRO A 117 -2.67 -0.71 -18.56
N ALA A 118 -2.56 -0.73 -19.88
CA ALA A 118 -2.98 -1.90 -20.66
C ALA A 118 -2.17 -3.15 -20.28
N ALA A 119 -0.87 -2.98 -20.03
CA ALA A 119 -0.02 -4.09 -19.58
C ALA A 119 -0.31 -4.48 -18.13
N TRP A 120 -0.66 -3.51 -17.29
CA TRP A 120 -0.91 -3.76 -15.86
C TRP A 120 -2.13 -4.64 -15.62
N HIS A 121 -3.12 -4.59 -16.49
CA HIS A 121 -4.31 -5.43 -16.37
C HIS A 121 -3.99 -6.93 -16.37
N GLY A 122 -2.87 -7.34 -16.96
CA GLY A 122 -2.46 -8.73 -16.99
C GLY A 122 -1.71 -9.21 -15.75
N PHE A 123 -1.41 -8.34 -14.80
CA PHE A 123 -0.70 -8.74 -13.59
C PHE A 123 -1.60 -9.59 -12.68
N GLU A 124 -0.98 -10.55 -11.99
CA GLU A 124 -1.68 -11.33 -10.98
C GLU A 124 -2.16 -10.41 -9.85
N ASP A 125 -3.42 -10.57 -9.48
CA ASP A 125 -4.05 -9.79 -8.42
C ASP A 125 -4.73 -10.73 -7.44
N PRO A 126 -4.08 -11.05 -6.30
CA PRO A 126 -4.61 -11.98 -5.32
C PRO A 126 -5.67 -11.38 -4.39
N PHE A 127 -5.92 -10.06 -4.50
CA PHE A 127 -6.90 -9.42 -3.64
C PHE A 127 -8.34 -9.64 -4.14
N PRO A 128 -9.34 -9.59 -3.24
CA PRO A 128 -10.73 -9.76 -3.65
C PRO A 128 -11.15 -8.76 -4.73
N ALA A 129 -12.05 -9.19 -5.61
CA ALA A 129 -12.61 -8.30 -6.64
C ALA A 129 -13.53 -7.26 -6.01
N TRP A 130 -13.55 -6.10 -6.61
CA TRP A 130 -14.46 -5.02 -6.24
C TRP A 130 -15.43 -4.71 -7.36
#